data_b560baa31ccf7959048d40954e5b25ee
#
_entry.id   b560baa31ccf7959048d40954e5b25ee
#
_cell.length_a   1.000
_cell.length_b   1.000
_cell.length_c   1.000
_cell.angle_alpha   90.00
_cell.angle_beta   90.00
_cell.angle_gamma   90.00
#
_symmetry.space_group_name_H-M   'P 1'
#
loop_
_entity.id
_entity.type
_entity.pdbx_description
1 polymer ?
#
loop_
_entity_poly.entity_id
_entity_poly.type
_entity_poly.pdbx_seq_one_letter_code
_entity_poly.pdbx_strand_id
1 'polypeptide(L)'
;MNIGDRIPEVLGIDQDGNEIKSSDYRGKKIVLYSYPKANTSGCTAEACSLQAHKAELEAAGYSIIGVSKDKKELQKKFADAQGLEFPLIADVDTTLLQQLGCWGEKVACGRHTIGILRTTYLVNEEGIIEKIFTPKEIKTKIHAEQILEYIHK
;
A
#
# COMPACT_ATOMS: atom_id res chain seq x y z
N MET A 1 8.81 2.49 10.21
CA MET A 1 7.86 3.20 11.07
C MET A 1 7.06 2.21 11.90
N ASN A 2 6.64 2.66 13.05
CA ASN A 2 5.90 1.83 14.00
C ASN A 2 4.51 2.39 14.24
N ILE A 3 3.68 1.63 14.93
CA ILE A 3 2.38 2.12 15.39
C ILE A 3 2.63 3.36 16.26
N GLY A 4 1.87 4.43 16.01
CA GLY A 4 2.02 5.71 16.68
C GLY A 4 2.86 6.72 15.90
N ASP A 5 3.59 6.28 14.88
CA ASP A 5 4.39 7.20 14.06
C ASP A 5 3.51 7.90 13.01
N ARG A 6 3.89 9.12 12.66
CA ARG A 6 3.22 9.88 11.59
C ARG A 6 3.88 9.53 10.26
N ILE A 7 3.06 9.23 9.24
CA ILE A 7 3.58 8.99 7.89
C ILE A 7 4.14 10.29 7.29
N PRO A 8 5.07 10.19 6.30
CA PRO A 8 5.62 11.38 5.64
C PRO A 8 4.52 12.23 4.99
N GLU A 9 4.73 13.54 4.91
CA GLU A 9 3.77 14.43 4.26
C GLU A 9 3.69 14.18 2.76
N VAL A 10 4.84 14.08 2.09
CA VAL A 10 4.89 13.77 0.66
C VAL A 10 5.07 12.27 0.49
N LEU A 11 4.11 11.63 -0.17
CA LEU A 11 4.16 10.19 -0.44
C LEU A 11 4.84 9.89 -1.77
N GLY A 12 4.66 10.74 -2.77
CA GLY A 12 5.28 10.58 -4.07
C GLY A 12 4.32 10.88 -5.21
N ILE A 13 4.63 10.36 -6.39
CA ILE A 13 3.87 10.61 -7.61
C ILE A 13 3.12 9.33 -7.98
N ASP A 14 1.83 9.46 -8.32
CA ASP A 14 1.02 8.31 -8.72
C ASP A 14 1.15 8.00 -10.22
N GLN A 15 0.38 7.01 -10.69
CA GLN A 15 0.39 6.56 -12.09
C GLN A 15 -0.04 7.63 -13.10
N ASP A 16 -0.73 8.65 -12.65
CA ASP A 16 -1.18 9.76 -13.51
C ASP A 16 -0.28 10.99 -13.42
N GLY A 17 0.83 10.88 -12.67
CA GLY A 17 1.77 11.98 -12.50
C GLY A 17 1.37 13.00 -11.44
N ASN A 18 0.35 12.70 -10.64
CA ASN A 18 -0.10 13.60 -9.57
C ASN A 18 0.73 13.38 -8.29
N GLU A 19 1.12 14.47 -7.64
CA GLU A 19 1.79 14.38 -6.36
C GLU A 19 0.75 14.04 -5.28
N ILE A 20 1.03 12.97 -4.53
CA ILE A 20 0.16 12.51 -3.46
C ILE A 20 0.78 12.89 -2.12
N LYS A 21 0.02 13.61 -1.31
CA LYS A 21 0.44 14.06 0.03
C LYS A 21 -0.51 13.51 1.09
N SER A 22 0.04 13.11 2.22
CA SER A 22 -0.79 12.66 3.35
C SER A 22 -1.71 13.77 3.86
N SER A 23 -1.29 15.04 3.73
CA SER A 23 -2.11 16.18 4.11
C SER A 23 -3.40 16.29 3.30
N ASP A 24 -3.43 15.74 2.07
CA ASP A 24 -4.64 15.73 1.23
C ASP A 24 -5.69 14.75 1.79
N TYR A 25 -5.29 13.88 2.71
CA TYR A 25 -6.16 12.89 3.34
C TYR A 25 -6.50 13.23 4.79
N ARG A 26 -6.26 14.47 5.23
CA ARG A 26 -6.65 14.92 6.56
C ARG A 26 -8.15 14.74 6.75
N GLY A 27 -8.54 14.14 7.86
CA GLY A 27 -9.93 13.80 8.11
C GLY A 27 -10.38 12.50 7.46
N LYS A 28 -9.48 11.81 6.75
CA LYS A 28 -9.73 10.49 6.13
C LYS A 28 -8.68 9.51 6.61
N LYS A 29 -9.08 8.25 6.71
CA LYS A 29 -8.16 7.15 7.03
C LYS A 29 -7.57 6.60 5.75
N ILE A 30 -6.39 5.97 5.84
CA ILE A 30 -5.68 5.44 4.66
C ILE A 30 -5.32 3.98 4.88
N VAL A 31 -5.56 3.16 3.86
CA VAL A 31 -4.93 1.84 3.72
C VAL A 31 -3.73 2.05 2.81
N LEU A 32 -2.54 2.15 3.40
CA LEU A 32 -1.29 2.36 2.67
C LEU A 32 -0.55 1.03 2.61
N TYR A 33 -0.43 0.44 1.42
CA TYR A 33 0.20 -0.86 1.29
C TYR A 33 1.33 -0.87 0.28
N SER A 34 2.40 -1.60 0.61
CA SER A 34 3.54 -1.80 -0.27
C SER A 34 3.44 -3.17 -0.95
N TYR A 35 3.86 -3.25 -2.21
CA TYR A 35 3.89 -4.49 -2.95
C TYR A 35 5.16 -4.58 -3.79
N PRO A 36 5.74 -5.80 -3.95
CA PRO A 36 7.06 -5.93 -4.57
C PRO A 36 7.14 -5.52 -6.04
N LYS A 37 6.13 -5.86 -6.84
CA LYS A 37 6.20 -5.59 -8.28
C LYS A 37 4.83 -5.68 -8.95
N ALA A 38 4.50 -4.68 -9.76
CA ALA A 38 3.28 -4.67 -10.57
C ALA A 38 3.22 -5.87 -11.51
N ASN A 39 2.02 -6.35 -11.78
CA ASN A 39 1.72 -7.47 -12.69
C ASN A 39 2.23 -8.86 -12.24
N THR A 40 2.72 -8.99 -11.00
CA THR A 40 2.99 -10.32 -10.44
C THR A 40 1.71 -10.91 -9.87
N SER A 41 1.62 -12.24 -9.75
CA SER A 41 0.39 -12.90 -9.33
C SER A 41 -0.09 -12.49 -7.94
N GLY A 42 0.82 -12.43 -6.97
CA GLY A 42 0.48 -12.02 -5.60
C GLY A 42 0.06 -10.56 -5.50
N CYS A 43 0.77 -9.67 -6.17
CA CYS A 43 0.45 -8.25 -6.17
C CYS A 43 -0.86 -7.96 -6.90
N THR A 44 -1.14 -8.69 -7.98
CA THR A 44 -2.41 -8.60 -8.69
C THR A 44 -3.57 -9.07 -7.82
N ALA A 45 -3.40 -10.20 -7.14
CA ALA A 45 -4.43 -10.74 -6.24
C ALA A 45 -4.75 -9.76 -5.12
N GLU A 46 -3.71 -9.16 -4.51
CA GLU A 46 -3.88 -8.19 -3.43
C GLU A 46 -4.60 -6.93 -3.91
N ALA A 47 -4.17 -6.37 -5.04
CA ALA A 47 -4.79 -5.18 -5.63
C ALA A 47 -6.25 -5.43 -6.00
N CYS A 48 -6.55 -6.58 -6.58
CA CYS A 48 -7.92 -6.95 -6.96
C CYS A 48 -8.80 -7.15 -5.73
N SER A 49 -8.27 -7.74 -4.66
CA SER A 49 -8.99 -7.87 -3.39
C SER A 49 -9.38 -6.50 -2.85
N LEU A 50 -8.43 -5.57 -2.82
CA LEU A 50 -8.68 -4.21 -2.34
C LEU A 50 -9.68 -3.46 -3.22
N GLN A 51 -9.56 -3.57 -4.54
CA GLN A 51 -10.49 -2.93 -5.47
C GLN A 51 -11.90 -3.49 -5.33
N ALA A 52 -12.03 -4.80 -5.18
CA ALA A 52 -13.33 -5.45 -5.02
C ALA A 52 -14.08 -4.98 -3.76
N HIS A 53 -13.35 -4.62 -2.72
CA HIS A 53 -13.91 -4.15 -1.44
C HIS A 53 -13.72 -2.65 -1.21
N LYS A 54 -13.37 -1.91 -2.27
CA LYS A 54 -13.09 -0.48 -2.15
C LYS A 54 -14.27 0.29 -1.57
N ALA A 55 -15.49 0.01 -2.03
CA ALA A 55 -16.69 0.67 -1.54
C ALA A 55 -16.90 0.43 -0.03
N GLU A 56 -16.66 -0.80 0.44
CA GLU A 56 -16.78 -1.15 1.86
C GLU A 56 -15.72 -0.43 2.69
N LEU A 57 -14.49 -0.36 2.19
CA LEU A 57 -13.40 0.34 2.87
C LEU A 57 -13.68 1.85 2.93
N GLU A 58 -14.18 2.44 1.84
CA GLU A 58 -14.54 3.85 1.81
C GLU A 58 -15.71 4.15 2.77
N ALA A 59 -16.69 3.24 2.86
CA ALA A 59 -17.78 3.38 3.82
C ALA A 59 -17.28 3.39 5.26
N ALA A 60 -16.14 2.72 5.52
CA ALA A 60 -15.48 2.74 6.83
C ALA A 60 -14.52 3.94 7.00
N GLY A 61 -14.44 4.82 6.01
CA GLY A 61 -13.60 6.02 6.06
C GLY A 61 -12.19 5.85 5.51
N TYR A 62 -11.90 4.73 4.85
CA TYR A 62 -10.55 4.43 4.35
C TYR A 62 -10.41 4.69 2.85
N SER A 63 -9.33 5.38 2.48
CA SER A 63 -8.88 5.52 1.09
C SER A 63 -7.69 4.58 0.89
N ILE A 64 -7.57 3.99 -0.29
CA ILE A 64 -6.51 3.03 -0.59
C ILE A 64 -5.37 3.72 -1.35
N ILE A 65 -4.13 3.48 -0.94
CA ILE A 65 -2.94 3.94 -1.65
C ILE A 65 -1.94 2.78 -1.69
N GLY A 66 -1.53 2.40 -2.90
CA GLY A 66 -0.49 1.39 -3.08
C GLY A 66 0.85 2.04 -3.36
N VAL A 67 1.94 1.34 -3.05
CA VAL A 67 3.30 1.81 -3.35
C VAL A 67 4.21 0.66 -3.75
N SER A 68 4.97 0.88 -4.82
CA SER A 68 6.06 0.00 -5.23
C SER A 68 7.16 0.84 -5.88
N LYS A 69 8.28 0.21 -6.24
CA LYS A 69 9.36 0.92 -6.94
C LYS A 69 9.19 0.96 -8.46
N ASP A 70 8.08 0.42 -8.97
CA ASP A 70 7.81 0.44 -10.39
C ASP A 70 7.62 1.87 -10.89
N LYS A 71 8.03 2.13 -12.13
CA LYS A 71 7.83 3.43 -12.78
C LYS A 71 6.34 3.72 -12.96
N LYS A 72 5.99 5.00 -13.06
CA LYS A 72 4.58 5.40 -13.20
C LYS A 72 3.93 4.78 -14.44
N GLU A 73 4.67 4.56 -15.52
CA GLU A 73 4.16 3.92 -16.73
C GLU A 73 3.73 2.47 -16.48
N LEU A 74 4.50 1.72 -15.70
CA LEU A 74 4.16 0.36 -15.31
C LEU A 74 2.99 0.34 -14.33
N GLN A 75 2.95 1.29 -13.40
CA GLN A 75 1.82 1.45 -12.48
C GLN A 75 0.55 1.76 -13.26
N LYS A 76 0.63 2.61 -14.28
CA LYS A 76 -0.52 2.95 -15.12
C LYS A 76 -1.04 1.73 -15.87
N LYS A 77 -0.15 0.94 -16.47
CA LYS A 77 -0.53 -0.29 -17.17
C LYS A 77 -1.20 -1.27 -16.20
N PHE A 78 -0.66 -1.40 -15.00
CA PHE A 78 -1.21 -2.28 -13.98
C PHE A 78 -2.61 -1.83 -13.55
N ALA A 79 -2.77 -0.54 -13.26
CA ALA A 79 -4.05 0.02 -12.87
C ALA A 79 -5.11 -0.17 -13.96
N ASP A 80 -4.74 0.12 -15.22
CA ASP A 80 -5.66 0.00 -16.36
C ASP A 80 -6.04 -1.48 -16.60
N ALA A 81 -5.07 -2.39 -16.52
CA ALA A 81 -5.31 -3.80 -16.78
C ALA A 81 -6.23 -4.42 -15.72
N GLN A 82 -6.12 -3.99 -14.46
CA GLN A 82 -6.88 -4.56 -13.36
C GLN A 82 -8.08 -3.70 -12.92
N GLY A 83 -8.30 -2.56 -13.57
CA GLY A 83 -9.40 -1.67 -13.23
C GLY A 83 -9.26 -1.03 -11.85
N LEU A 84 -8.03 -0.72 -11.44
CA LEU A 84 -7.79 -0.14 -10.12
C LEU A 84 -8.15 1.34 -10.10
N GLU A 85 -8.93 1.74 -9.12
CA GLU A 85 -9.43 3.12 -8.98
C GLU A 85 -8.80 3.86 -7.81
N PHE A 86 -7.59 3.49 -7.43
CA PHE A 86 -6.86 4.17 -6.34
C PHE A 86 -5.42 4.48 -6.78
N PRO A 87 -4.76 5.46 -6.11
CA PRO A 87 -3.40 5.85 -6.46
C PRO A 87 -2.40 4.72 -6.22
N LEU A 88 -1.46 4.58 -7.16
CA LEU A 88 -0.31 3.69 -7.02
C LEU A 88 0.95 4.56 -7.09
N ILE A 89 1.64 4.69 -5.97
CA ILE A 89 2.84 5.53 -5.87
C ILE A 89 4.01 4.85 -6.58
N ALA A 90 4.63 5.58 -7.52
CA ALA A 90 5.82 5.15 -8.23
C ALA A 90 7.06 5.62 -7.45
N ASP A 91 7.48 4.83 -6.47
CA ASP A 91 8.59 5.16 -5.57
C ASP A 91 9.91 4.60 -6.13
N VAL A 92 10.29 5.09 -7.31
CA VAL A 92 11.41 4.54 -8.11
C VAL A 92 12.73 4.53 -7.33
N ASP A 93 13.00 5.56 -6.56
CA ASP A 93 14.22 5.68 -5.76
C ASP A 93 14.08 5.09 -4.35
N THR A 94 12.95 4.49 -4.05
CA THR A 94 12.63 3.83 -2.77
C THR A 94 12.63 4.75 -1.55
N THR A 95 12.54 6.05 -1.73
CA THR A 95 12.56 7.03 -0.63
C THR A 95 11.42 6.77 0.37
N LEU A 96 10.19 6.66 -0.12
CA LEU A 96 9.04 6.39 0.73
C LEU A 96 9.12 5.00 1.36
N LEU A 97 9.48 3.99 0.56
CA LEU A 97 9.61 2.62 1.04
C LEU A 97 10.60 2.52 2.19
N GLN A 98 11.72 3.23 2.11
CA GLN A 98 12.72 3.27 3.17
C GLN A 98 12.20 4.01 4.41
N GLN A 99 11.52 5.14 4.22
CA GLN A 99 10.94 5.90 5.32
C GLN A 99 9.88 5.10 6.08
N LEU A 100 9.07 4.33 5.36
CA LEU A 100 8.05 3.47 5.97
C LEU A 100 8.65 2.25 6.69
N GLY A 101 9.86 1.86 6.32
CA GLY A 101 10.50 0.66 6.88
C GLY A 101 10.10 -0.63 6.17
N CYS A 102 9.56 -0.55 4.96
CA CYS A 102 9.18 -1.73 4.17
C CYS A 102 10.16 -1.99 3.01
N TRP A 103 11.36 -1.49 3.12
CA TRP A 103 12.49 -1.80 2.25
C TRP A 103 13.58 -2.44 3.08
N GLY A 104 13.93 -3.68 2.78
CA GLY A 104 14.91 -4.37 3.60
C GLY A 104 15.25 -5.75 3.10
N GLU A 105 15.88 -6.53 3.96
CA GLU A 105 16.35 -7.86 3.65
C GLU A 105 15.21 -8.87 3.63
N LYS A 106 15.19 -9.67 2.56
CA LYS A 106 14.26 -10.79 2.41
C LYS A 106 15.05 -12.09 2.39
N VAL A 107 14.51 -13.10 3.05
CA VAL A 107 15.07 -14.45 3.02
C VAL A 107 14.03 -15.37 2.38
N ALA A 108 14.39 -15.96 1.23
CA ALA A 108 13.52 -16.91 0.54
C ALA A 108 14.38 -18.00 -0.07
N CYS A 109 14.05 -19.27 0.22
CA CYS A 109 14.77 -20.43 -0.28
C CYS A 109 16.29 -20.36 -0.02
N GLY A 110 16.68 -19.85 1.16
CA GLY A 110 18.08 -19.70 1.54
C GLY A 110 18.81 -18.53 0.90
N ARG A 111 18.13 -17.74 0.08
CA ARG A 111 18.71 -16.53 -0.53
C ARG A 111 18.37 -15.28 0.26
N HIS A 112 19.38 -14.43 0.43
CA HIS A 112 19.21 -13.10 1.03
C HIS A 112 19.18 -12.07 -0.09
N THR A 113 18.08 -11.34 -0.22
CA THR A 113 17.93 -10.26 -1.19
C THR A 113 17.40 -9.02 -0.49
N ILE A 114 17.69 -7.85 -1.07
CA ILE A 114 17.13 -6.59 -0.57
C ILE A 114 15.98 -6.18 -1.49
N GLY A 115 14.85 -5.82 -0.91
CA GLY A 115 13.69 -5.43 -1.69
C GLY A 115 12.54 -4.99 -0.82
N ILE A 116 11.36 -4.89 -1.45
CA ILE A 116 10.16 -4.43 -0.79
C ILE A 116 9.58 -5.57 0.07
N LEU A 117 9.30 -5.24 1.33
CA LEU A 117 8.60 -6.12 2.25
C LEU A 117 7.11 -5.78 2.15
N ARG A 118 6.29 -6.75 1.74
CA ARG A 118 4.84 -6.56 1.61
C ARG A 118 4.24 -6.21 2.96
N THR A 119 3.80 -4.97 3.10
CA THR A 119 3.33 -4.43 4.38
C THR A 119 2.11 -3.56 4.14
N THR A 120 1.17 -3.55 5.07
CA THR A 120 0.03 -2.65 5.02
C THR A 120 -0.06 -1.86 6.31
N TYR A 121 -0.18 -0.55 6.15
CA TYR A 121 -0.34 0.39 7.27
C TYR A 121 -1.77 0.92 7.25
N LEU A 122 -2.47 0.81 8.37
CA LEU A 122 -3.74 1.51 8.56
C LEU A 122 -3.43 2.82 9.27
N VAL A 123 -3.77 3.92 8.62
CA VAL A 123 -3.42 5.28 9.06
C VAL A 123 -4.70 6.02 9.43
N ASN A 124 -4.71 6.70 10.56
CA ASN A 124 -5.88 7.43 11.04
C ASN A 124 -6.02 8.81 10.36
N GLU A 125 -7.05 9.56 10.73
CA GLU A 125 -7.37 10.85 10.13
C GLU A 125 -6.31 11.92 10.36
N GLU A 126 -5.42 11.70 11.30
CA GLU A 126 -4.31 12.61 11.63
C GLU A 126 -2.99 12.19 10.97
N GLY A 127 -3.00 11.13 10.18
CA GLY A 127 -1.79 10.63 9.52
C GLY A 127 -0.91 9.75 10.39
N ILE A 128 -1.47 9.18 11.46
CA ILE A 128 -0.74 8.35 12.41
C ILE A 128 -1.07 6.88 12.18
N ILE A 129 -0.05 6.03 12.19
CA ILE A 129 -0.19 4.59 11.98
C ILE A 129 -0.86 3.95 13.20
N GLU A 130 -1.98 3.27 12.99
CA GLU A 130 -2.73 2.57 14.04
C GLU A 130 -2.52 1.06 14.03
N LYS A 131 -2.26 0.49 12.84
CA LYS A 131 -2.10 -0.95 12.68
C LYS A 131 -1.14 -1.23 11.55
N ILE A 132 -0.33 -2.28 11.70
CA ILE A 132 0.59 -2.75 10.66
C ILE A 132 0.30 -4.23 10.43
N PHE A 133 0.01 -4.58 9.16
CA PHE A 133 -0.03 -5.98 8.73
C PHE A 133 1.34 -6.33 8.17
N THR A 134 2.00 -7.30 8.79
CA THR A 134 3.35 -7.72 8.39
C THR A 134 3.30 -8.64 7.16
N PRO A 135 4.42 -8.84 6.46
CA PRO A 135 4.44 -9.75 5.31
C PRO A 135 3.94 -11.17 5.63
N LYS A 136 4.19 -11.65 6.84
CA LYS A 136 3.74 -12.99 7.26
C LYS A 136 2.24 -13.07 7.46
N GLU A 137 1.61 -11.98 7.85
CA GLU A 137 0.18 -11.94 8.14
C GLU A 137 -0.67 -11.79 6.86
N ILE A 138 -0.12 -11.12 5.84
CA ILE A 138 -0.88 -10.75 4.65
C ILE A 138 -1.15 -11.97 3.76
N LYS A 139 -2.44 -12.23 3.52
CA LYS A 139 -2.92 -13.22 2.55
C LYS A 139 -3.47 -12.44 1.37
N THR A 140 -2.74 -12.42 0.27
CA THR A 140 -3.01 -11.51 -0.85
C THR A 140 -4.42 -11.63 -1.43
N LYS A 141 -4.95 -12.84 -1.55
CA LYS A 141 -6.28 -13.07 -2.14
C LYS A 141 -7.43 -12.55 -1.30
N ILE A 142 -7.22 -12.43 0.02
CA ILE A 142 -8.27 -12.02 0.96
C ILE A 142 -7.84 -10.84 1.82
N HIS A 143 -6.87 -10.07 1.34
CA HIS A 143 -6.29 -9.01 2.16
C HIS A 143 -7.31 -7.94 2.56
N ALA A 144 -8.20 -7.54 1.64
CA ALA A 144 -9.26 -6.58 1.98
C ALA A 144 -10.17 -7.12 3.08
N GLU A 145 -10.47 -8.42 3.06
CA GLU A 145 -11.28 -9.06 4.09
C GLU A 145 -10.55 -9.06 5.43
N GLN A 146 -9.23 -9.27 5.44
CA GLN A 146 -8.41 -9.18 6.65
C GLN A 146 -8.50 -7.77 7.27
N ILE A 147 -8.44 -6.74 6.45
CA ILE A 147 -8.53 -5.35 6.90
C ILE A 147 -9.92 -5.08 7.46
N LEU A 148 -10.97 -5.47 6.73
CA LEU A 148 -12.35 -5.27 7.15
C LEU A 148 -12.66 -5.99 8.48
N GLU A 149 -12.14 -7.20 8.64
CA GLU A 149 -12.28 -7.94 9.90
C GLU A 149 -11.65 -7.17 11.06
N TYR A 150 -10.46 -6.62 10.85
CA TYR A 150 -9.80 -5.81 11.88
C TYR A 150 -10.61 -4.55 12.22
N ILE A 151 -11.12 -3.85 11.20
CA ILE A 151 -11.88 -2.60 11.38
C ILE A 151 -13.18 -2.84 12.14
N HIS A 152 -13.84 -3.97 11.90
CA HIS A 152 -15.16 -4.28 12.48
C HIS A 152 -15.10 -5.09 13.78
N LYS A 153 -13.95 -5.22 14.36
CA LYS A 153 -13.80 -5.87 15.67
C LYS A 153 -14.43 -5.07 16.78
#